data_97a53ffb2cd84d836b85b40ccf101808
#
_entry.id   97a53ffb2cd84d836b85b40ccf101808
#
_cell.length_a   1.000
_cell.length_b   1.000
_cell.length_c   1.000
_cell.angle_alpha   90.00
_cell.angle_beta   90.00
_cell.angle_gamma   90.00
#
_symmetry.space_group_name_H-M   'P 1'
#
loop_
_entity.id
_entity.type
_entity.pdbx_description
1 polymer ?
#
loop_
_entity_poly.entity_id
_entity_poly.type
_entity_poly.pdbx_seq_one_letter_code
_entity_poly.pdbx_strand_id
1 'polypeptide(L)'
;MEKTVLIKNIKSXXGFSLLELLLVLGIIAALVVAAFIVYPKVQASQRAQAESNNIATIQAGVKSLYTASSSFTGLTNSVAVQAKIFPDNMLVGSGTEAKPVNAFKGNVLVKEDSTGPSKAKGSSFTITYENVPAAECTKIITAAAGNFYTAGVGTAGNVKAAGEVLDVTKTATQCQTGGNDNTLIFTSI
;
A
#
# COMPACT_ATOMS: atom_id res chain seq x y z
N MET A 1 -59.67 46.67 39.97
CA MET A 1 -58.66 45.60 40.18
C MET A 1 -58.12 45.17 38.83
N GLU A 2 -57.02 45.75 38.42
CA GLU A 2 -56.37 45.40 37.15
C GLU A 2 -55.42 44.26 37.35
N LYS A 3 -55.70 43.18 36.66
CA LYS A 3 -54.77 42.05 36.60
C LYS A 3 -53.75 42.34 35.53
N THR A 4 -52.59 42.75 35.97
CA THR A 4 -51.46 42.90 35.08
C THR A 4 -50.99 41.51 34.67
N VAL A 5 -51.25 41.13 33.44
CA VAL A 5 -50.72 39.90 32.87
C VAL A 5 -49.28 40.15 32.52
N LEU A 6 -48.42 39.60 33.35
CA LEU A 6 -47.01 39.58 33.03
C LEU A 6 -46.77 38.65 31.88
N ILE A 7 -46.63 39.19 30.68
CA ILE A 7 -46.15 38.39 29.55
C ILE A 7 -44.69 38.12 29.81
N LYS A 8 -44.43 36.96 30.32
CA LYS A 8 -43.07 36.50 30.48
C LYS A 8 -42.52 36.33 29.10
N ASN A 9 -41.68 37.21 28.71
CA ASN A 9 -40.93 37.05 27.46
C ASN A 9 -40.10 35.78 27.60
N ILE A 10 -40.62 34.72 27.04
CA ILE A 10 -39.87 33.50 26.91
C ILE A 10 -38.86 33.77 25.80
N LYS A 11 -37.71 34.21 26.23
CA LYS A 11 -36.57 34.20 25.29
C LYS A 11 -36.34 32.74 24.97
N SER A 12 -36.70 32.41 23.80
CA SER A 12 -36.43 31.04 23.37
C SER A 12 -34.95 30.77 23.41
N UNK A 13 -34.62 29.87 24.07
CA UNK A 13 -33.61 29.74 24.17
C UNK A 13 -33.01 29.31 23.39
N UNK A 14 -32.87 28.83 22.85
CA UNK A 14 -32.44 28.57 22.25
C UNK A 14 -32.06 29.05 21.67
N GLY A 15 -31.83 29.95 21.94
CA GLY A 15 -31.57 30.88 21.07
C GLY A 15 -30.12 31.15 20.68
N PHE A 16 -29.68 30.45 19.69
CA PHE A 16 -28.45 30.89 19.02
C PHE A 16 -28.78 32.20 18.26
N SER A 17 -27.87 33.15 18.35
CA SER A 17 -27.99 34.33 17.50
C SER A 17 -27.67 33.90 16.05
N LEU A 18 -28.16 34.68 15.09
CA LEU A 18 -27.88 34.44 13.68
C LEU A 18 -26.36 34.38 13.43
N LEU A 19 -25.61 35.27 14.08
CA LEU A 19 -24.16 35.33 13.94
C LEU A 19 -23.50 34.02 14.45
N GLU A 20 -23.96 33.55 15.61
CA GLU A 20 -23.46 32.27 16.17
C GLU A 20 -23.73 31.11 15.23
N LEU A 21 -24.93 31.06 14.65
CA LEU A 21 -25.30 29.98 13.72
C LEU A 21 -24.41 30.03 12.48
N LEU A 22 -24.19 31.19 11.92
CA LEU A 22 -23.31 31.35 10.75
C LEU A 22 -21.88 30.95 11.07
N LEU A 23 -21.39 31.31 12.26
CA LEU A 23 -20.05 30.93 12.71
C LEU A 23 -19.91 29.41 12.81
N VAL A 24 -20.88 28.73 13.41
CA VAL A 24 -20.88 27.28 13.55
C VAL A 24 -20.92 26.61 12.18
N LEU A 25 -21.78 27.09 11.28
CA LEU A 25 -21.84 26.54 9.92
C LEU A 25 -20.53 26.73 9.16
N GLY A 26 -19.88 27.87 9.37
CA GLY A 26 -18.58 28.13 8.77
C GLY A 26 -17.50 27.16 9.25
N ILE A 27 -17.48 26.88 10.55
CA ILE A 27 -16.52 25.92 11.14
C ILE A 27 -16.77 24.53 10.62
N ILE A 28 -18.04 24.10 10.56
CA ILE A 28 -18.41 22.78 10.06
C ILE A 28 -17.98 22.65 8.59
N ALA A 29 -18.25 23.65 7.77
CA ALA A 29 -17.86 23.64 6.35
C ALA A 29 -16.34 23.51 6.20
N ALA A 30 -15.56 24.23 7.01
CA ALA A 30 -14.11 24.15 6.97
C ALA A 30 -13.61 22.76 7.34
N LEU A 31 -14.21 22.13 8.35
CA LEU A 31 -13.84 20.78 8.78
C LEU A 31 -14.15 19.75 7.70
N VAL A 32 -15.29 19.88 7.03
CA VAL A 32 -15.69 18.97 5.96
C VAL A 32 -14.70 19.06 4.80
N VAL A 33 -14.33 20.26 4.39
CA VAL A 33 -13.35 20.47 3.31
C VAL A 33 -12.00 19.86 3.70
N ALA A 34 -11.55 20.10 4.93
CA ALA A 34 -10.30 19.53 5.42
C ALA A 34 -10.31 18.01 5.38
N ALA A 35 -11.43 17.39 5.76
CA ALA A 35 -11.57 15.92 5.73
C ALA A 35 -11.46 15.40 4.32
N PHE A 36 -12.06 16.06 3.33
CA PHE A 36 -11.96 15.63 1.93
C PHE A 36 -10.54 15.70 1.39
N ILE A 37 -9.71 16.60 1.88
CA ILE A 37 -8.32 16.72 1.45
C ILE A 37 -7.44 15.68 2.13
N VAL A 38 -7.61 15.45 3.43
CA VAL A 38 -6.70 14.62 4.25
C VAL A 38 -7.03 13.13 4.15
N TYR A 39 -8.30 12.77 4.09
CA TYR A 39 -8.75 11.37 4.17
C TYR A 39 -8.14 10.46 3.08
N PRO A 40 -8.11 10.85 1.79
CA PRO A 40 -7.48 9.99 0.77
C PRO A 40 -5.99 9.75 1.02
N LYS A 41 -5.27 10.71 1.56
CA LYS A 41 -3.84 10.55 1.87
C LYS A 41 -3.63 9.54 3.00
N VAL A 42 -4.49 9.57 4.00
CA VAL A 42 -4.42 8.60 5.12
C VAL A 42 -4.71 7.18 4.60
N GLN A 43 -5.72 7.03 3.74
CA GLN A 43 -6.04 5.73 3.15
C GLN A 43 -4.88 5.17 2.34
N ALA A 44 -4.23 6.01 1.53
CA ALA A 44 -3.09 5.60 0.71
C ALA A 44 -1.94 5.11 1.60
N SER A 45 -1.66 5.81 2.69
CA SER A 45 -0.62 5.40 3.65
C SER A 45 -0.95 4.07 4.31
N GLN A 46 -2.20 3.87 4.70
CA GLN A 46 -2.63 2.63 5.34
C GLN A 46 -2.52 1.45 4.38
N ARG A 47 -2.95 1.62 3.13
CA ARG A 47 -2.85 0.56 2.13
C ARG A 47 -1.39 0.25 1.82
N ALA A 48 -0.55 1.27 1.69
CA ALA A 48 0.87 1.07 1.42
C ALA A 48 1.56 0.32 2.57
N GLN A 49 1.22 0.66 3.81
CA GLN A 49 1.80 -0.02 4.97
C GLN A 49 1.37 -1.48 5.02
N ALA A 50 0.08 -1.76 4.78
CA ALA A 50 -0.44 -3.12 4.76
C ALA A 50 0.23 -3.95 3.67
N GLU A 51 0.40 -3.37 2.47
CA GLU A 51 1.03 -4.10 1.37
C GLU A 51 2.53 -4.28 1.61
N SER A 52 3.21 -3.33 2.23
CA SER A 52 4.62 -3.50 2.62
C SER A 52 4.78 -4.66 3.59
N ASN A 53 3.86 -4.79 4.54
CA ASN A 53 3.85 -5.91 5.49
C ASN A 53 3.60 -7.23 4.76
N ASN A 54 2.69 -7.24 3.79
CA ASN A 54 2.43 -8.43 2.96
C ASN A 54 3.67 -8.84 2.18
N ILE A 55 4.37 -7.87 1.60
CA ILE A 55 5.62 -8.12 0.85
C ILE A 55 6.67 -8.75 1.77
N ALA A 56 6.81 -8.23 2.99
CA ALA A 56 7.76 -8.77 3.96
C ALA A 56 7.38 -10.20 4.37
N THR A 57 6.08 -10.45 4.54
CA THR A 57 5.57 -11.79 4.87
C THR A 57 5.88 -12.78 3.75
N ILE A 58 5.66 -12.38 2.49
CA ILE A 58 5.95 -13.23 1.33
C ILE A 58 7.46 -13.51 1.27
N GLN A 59 8.29 -12.48 1.45
CA GLN A 59 9.76 -12.65 1.44
C GLN A 59 10.19 -13.66 2.50
N ALA A 60 9.71 -13.50 3.73
CA ALA A 60 10.06 -14.40 4.83
C ALA A 60 9.57 -15.81 4.56
N GLY A 61 8.36 -15.96 4.00
CA GLY A 61 7.79 -17.25 3.66
C GLY A 61 8.60 -18.00 2.62
N VAL A 62 9.04 -17.30 1.56
CA VAL A 62 9.87 -17.90 0.52
C VAL A 62 11.21 -18.35 1.11
N LYS A 63 11.86 -17.48 1.89
CA LYS A 63 13.15 -17.84 2.51
C LYS A 63 13.00 -19.03 3.45
N SER A 64 11.92 -19.09 4.20
CA SER A 64 11.64 -20.21 5.09
C SER A 64 11.44 -21.51 4.30
N LEU A 65 10.69 -21.43 3.19
CA LEU A 65 10.43 -22.61 2.35
C LEU A 65 11.73 -23.19 1.78
N TYR A 66 12.67 -22.34 1.41
CA TYR A 66 13.93 -22.74 0.78
C TYR A 66 15.10 -22.78 1.75
N THR A 67 14.84 -22.81 3.07
CA THR A 67 15.90 -22.79 4.09
C THR A 67 16.89 -23.94 3.92
N ALA A 68 16.40 -25.14 3.54
CA ALA A 68 17.27 -26.31 3.36
C ALA A 68 17.78 -26.45 1.93
N SER A 69 17.49 -25.47 1.08
CA SER A 69 17.86 -25.50 -0.33
C SER A 69 18.96 -24.49 -0.61
N SER A 70 19.84 -24.80 -1.54
CA SER A 70 20.91 -23.88 -1.92
C SER A 70 20.45 -22.86 -2.98
N SER A 71 19.22 -22.97 -3.45
CA SER A 71 18.70 -22.04 -4.47
C SER A 71 17.18 -22.01 -4.41
N PHE A 72 16.60 -21.00 -5.07
CA PHE A 72 15.15 -20.83 -5.18
C PHE A 72 14.58 -21.49 -6.44
N THR A 73 15.34 -22.41 -7.02
CA THR A 73 14.93 -23.12 -8.24
C THR A 73 13.59 -23.83 -8.02
N GLY A 74 12.67 -23.65 -8.96
CA GLY A 74 11.34 -24.25 -8.90
C GLY A 74 10.29 -23.36 -8.25
N LEU A 75 10.66 -22.19 -7.76
CA LEU A 75 9.69 -21.27 -7.15
C LEU A 75 8.76 -20.70 -8.20
N THR A 76 7.47 -20.88 -8.01
CA THR A 76 6.40 -20.34 -8.85
C THR A 76 5.25 -19.90 -7.95
N ASN A 77 4.30 -19.16 -8.51
CA ASN A 77 3.09 -18.80 -7.76
C ASN A 77 2.35 -20.05 -7.25
N SER A 78 2.27 -21.08 -8.07
CA SER A 78 1.59 -22.32 -7.66
C SER A 78 2.24 -22.93 -6.44
N VAL A 79 3.57 -23.03 -6.43
CA VAL A 79 4.32 -23.53 -5.30
C VAL A 79 4.10 -22.68 -4.06
N ALA A 80 4.12 -21.35 -4.24
CA ALA A 80 3.94 -20.40 -3.13
C ALA A 80 2.53 -20.48 -2.54
N VAL A 81 1.50 -20.67 -3.38
CA VAL A 81 0.13 -20.86 -2.91
C VAL A 81 0.00 -22.16 -2.13
N GLN A 82 0.55 -23.25 -2.68
CA GLN A 82 0.50 -24.58 -2.03
C GLN A 82 1.23 -24.56 -0.68
N ALA A 83 2.33 -23.83 -0.61
CA ALA A 83 3.12 -23.70 0.62
C ALA A 83 2.55 -22.68 1.61
N LYS A 84 1.42 -22.07 1.26
CA LYS A 84 0.72 -21.07 2.11
C LYS A 84 1.60 -19.89 2.48
N ILE A 85 2.39 -19.44 1.51
CA ILE A 85 3.28 -18.28 1.68
C ILE A 85 2.48 -16.98 1.67
N PHE A 86 1.44 -16.90 0.84
CA PHE A 86 0.63 -15.68 0.72
C PHE A 86 -0.33 -15.56 1.90
N PRO A 87 -0.48 -14.36 2.47
CA PRO A 87 -1.55 -14.12 3.45
C PRO A 87 -2.93 -14.44 2.85
N ASP A 88 -3.83 -14.97 3.65
CA ASP A 88 -5.16 -15.38 3.17
C ASP A 88 -5.94 -14.22 2.55
N ASN A 89 -5.76 -13.01 3.07
CA ASN A 89 -6.47 -11.83 2.55
C ASN A 89 -6.03 -11.44 1.14
N MET A 90 -4.93 -12.00 0.65
CA MET A 90 -4.45 -11.76 -0.72
C MET A 90 -4.97 -12.77 -1.73
N LEU A 91 -5.59 -13.86 -1.28
CA LEU A 91 -5.96 -14.95 -2.20
C LEU A 91 -7.40 -14.81 -2.67
N VAL A 92 -7.58 -14.92 -4.00
CA VAL A 92 -8.89 -14.96 -4.65
C VAL A 92 -9.07 -16.36 -5.23
N GLY A 93 -10.22 -16.97 -4.94
CA GLY A 93 -10.46 -18.37 -5.32
C GLY A 93 -10.11 -19.31 -4.17
N SER A 94 -10.02 -20.59 -4.47
CA SER A 94 -9.79 -21.58 -3.43
C SER A 94 -8.86 -22.68 -3.91
N GLY A 95 -8.27 -23.36 -2.95
CA GLY A 95 -7.38 -24.50 -3.20
C GLY A 95 -6.13 -24.09 -3.94
N THR A 96 -5.65 -25.00 -4.80
CA THR A 96 -4.41 -24.79 -5.55
C THR A 96 -4.59 -23.81 -6.72
N GLU A 97 -5.84 -23.46 -7.04
CA GLU A 97 -6.15 -22.51 -8.11
C GLU A 97 -6.29 -21.08 -7.60
N ALA A 98 -6.14 -20.85 -6.29
CA ALA A 98 -6.20 -19.52 -5.72
C ALA A 98 -5.14 -18.60 -6.36
N LYS A 99 -5.52 -17.36 -6.60
CA LYS A 99 -4.63 -16.37 -7.24
C LYS A 99 -4.33 -15.25 -6.26
N PRO A 100 -3.05 -14.95 -6.04
CA PRO A 100 -2.70 -13.82 -5.19
C PRO A 100 -2.98 -12.49 -5.89
N VAL A 101 -3.67 -11.60 -5.18
CA VAL A 101 -3.93 -10.23 -5.65
C VAL A 101 -3.62 -9.25 -4.53
N ASN A 102 -3.26 -8.04 -4.93
CA ASN A 102 -2.98 -6.98 -3.96
C ASN A 102 -4.22 -6.12 -3.72
N ALA A 103 -4.09 -5.13 -2.85
CA ALA A 103 -5.20 -4.24 -2.49
C ALA A 103 -5.72 -3.41 -3.66
N PHE A 104 -4.96 -3.34 -4.75
CA PHE A 104 -5.30 -2.55 -5.95
C PHE A 104 -5.84 -3.42 -7.07
N LYS A 105 -6.20 -4.66 -6.77
CA LYS A 105 -6.72 -5.65 -7.72
C LYS A 105 -5.71 -6.08 -8.77
N GLY A 106 -4.43 -5.80 -8.54
CA GLY A 106 -3.35 -6.27 -9.41
C GLY A 106 -2.85 -7.64 -8.98
N ASN A 107 -2.23 -8.35 -9.90
CA ASN A 107 -1.65 -9.66 -9.61
C ASN A 107 -0.42 -9.50 -8.73
N VAL A 108 -0.17 -10.51 -7.91
CA VAL A 108 1.09 -10.65 -7.17
C VAL A 108 1.76 -11.91 -7.67
N LEU A 109 3.00 -11.78 -8.13
CA LEU A 109 3.74 -12.89 -8.75
C LEU A 109 5.00 -13.13 -7.95
N VAL A 110 5.30 -14.42 -7.71
CA VAL A 110 6.53 -14.83 -7.06
C VAL A 110 7.20 -15.88 -7.95
N LYS A 111 8.47 -15.68 -8.27
CA LYS A 111 9.18 -16.64 -9.12
C LYS A 111 10.68 -16.63 -8.85
N GLU A 112 11.34 -17.72 -9.22
CA GLU A 112 12.80 -17.79 -9.20
C GLU A 112 13.40 -16.80 -10.18
N ASP A 113 14.62 -16.40 -9.92
CA ASP A 113 15.32 -15.40 -10.72
C ASP A 113 16.82 -15.68 -10.67
N SER A 114 17.58 -15.01 -11.55
CA SER A 114 19.01 -15.23 -11.65
C SER A 114 19.83 -13.93 -11.54
N THR A 115 19.25 -12.91 -10.89
CA THR A 115 19.96 -11.64 -10.69
C THR A 115 20.75 -11.60 -9.39
N GLY A 116 20.79 -12.68 -8.64
CA GLY A 116 21.63 -12.76 -7.45
C GLY A 116 23.12 -12.65 -7.80
N PRO A 117 23.98 -12.53 -6.79
CA PRO A 117 25.42 -12.28 -7.03
C PRO A 117 26.08 -13.33 -7.92
N SER A 118 25.69 -14.60 -7.81
CA SER A 118 26.27 -15.68 -8.61
C SER A 118 25.75 -15.73 -10.04
N LYS A 119 24.62 -15.06 -10.30
CA LYS A 119 23.92 -15.09 -11.59
C LYS A 119 23.44 -16.49 -11.99
N ALA A 120 23.54 -17.46 -11.09
CA ALA A 120 23.04 -18.82 -11.34
C ALA A 120 21.51 -18.83 -11.29
N LYS A 121 20.92 -19.83 -11.97
CA LYS A 121 19.48 -20.03 -11.92
C LYS A 121 19.05 -20.25 -10.47
N GLY A 122 18.02 -19.53 -10.05
CA GLY A 122 17.52 -19.62 -8.67
C GLY A 122 18.41 -18.98 -7.64
N SER A 123 19.39 -18.14 -8.06
CA SER A 123 20.24 -17.42 -7.09
C SER A 123 19.49 -16.31 -6.37
N SER A 124 18.29 -15.99 -6.86
CA SER A 124 17.42 -14.97 -6.28
C SER A 124 15.97 -15.33 -6.60
N PHE A 125 15.06 -14.55 -6.07
CA PHE A 125 13.66 -14.63 -6.46
C PHE A 125 13.08 -13.21 -6.51
N THR A 126 12.00 -13.05 -7.28
CA THR A 126 11.31 -11.77 -7.38
C THR A 126 9.90 -11.87 -6.81
N ILE A 127 9.46 -10.75 -6.24
CA ILE A 127 8.07 -10.50 -5.87
C ILE A 127 7.61 -9.33 -6.74
N THR A 128 6.56 -9.53 -7.53
CA THR A 128 6.05 -8.52 -8.45
C THR A 128 4.63 -8.12 -8.04
N TYR A 129 4.39 -6.82 -7.94
CA TYR A 129 3.08 -6.23 -7.61
C TYR A 129 2.62 -5.40 -8.81
N GLU A 130 1.45 -5.72 -9.35
CA GLU A 130 0.89 -5.01 -10.51
C GLU A 130 -0.21 -4.04 -10.08
N ASN A 131 -0.55 -3.10 -10.95
CA ASN A 131 -1.66 -2.13 -10.80
C ASN A 131 -1.52 -1.20 -9.60
N VAL A 132 -0.30 -0.86 -9.21
CA VAL A 132 -0.10 -0.02 -8.02
C VAL A 132 -0.21 1.46 -8.40
N PRO A 133 -1.12 2.24 -7.77
CA PRO A 133 -1.21 3.68 -8.04
C PRO A 133 0.04 4.43 -7.61
N ALA A 134 0.30 5.59 -8.24
CA ALA A 134 1.52 6.37 -8.01
C ALA A 134 1.75 6.71 -6.53
N ALA A 135 0.69 7.11 -5.82
CA ALA A 135 0.80 7.49 -4.41
C ALA A 135 1.28 6.32 -3.55
N GLU A 136 0.68 5.15 -3.74
CA GLU A 136 1.06 3.96 -3.00
C GLU A 136 2.39 3.38 -3.49
N CYS A 137 2.67 3.50 -4.79
CA CYS A 137 3.93 3.03 -5.40
C CYS A 137 5.13 3.59 -4.64
N THR A 138 5.20 4.91 -4.51
CA THR A 138 6.32 5.57 -3.81
C THR A 138 6.41 5.10 -2.37
N LYS A 139 5.27 5.03 -1.68
CA LYS A 139 5.25 4.65 -0.25
C LYS A 139 5.67 3.19 -0.04
N ILE A 140 5.18 2.27 -0.89
CA ILE A 140 5.53 0.85 -0.79
C ILE A 140 7.02 0.66 -1.05
N ILE A 141 7.54 1.26 -2.12
CA ILE A 141 8.96 1.14 -2.46
C ILE A 141 9.82 1.68 -1.30
N THR A 142 9.46 2.86 -0.78
CA THR A 142 10.24 3.48 0.31
C THR A 142 10.24 2.61 1.57
N ALA A 143 9.11 1.97 1.88
CA ALA A 143 9.00 1.13 3.08
C ALA A 143 9.68 -0.23 2.90
N ALA A 144 9.63 -0.81 1.71
CA ALA A 144 10.03 -2.21 1.51
C ALA A 144 11.43 -2.39 0.94
N ALA A 145 11.90 -1.46 0.10
CA ALA A 145 13.09 -1.68 -0.72
C ALA A 145 14.36 -1.94 0.08
N GLY A 146 14.43 -1.41 1.30
CA GLY A 146 15.61 -1.60 2.15
C GLY A 146 15.90 -3.06 2.48
N ASN A 147 14.88 -3.91 2.44
CA ASN A 147 15.02 -5.34 2.79
C ASN A 147 15.28 -6.21 1.57
N PHE A 148 15.43 -5.61 0.39
CA PHE A 148 15.59 -6.36 -0.85
C PHE A 148 16.95 -6.06 -1.50
N TYR A 149 17.41 -7.03 -2.27
CA TYR A 149 18.65 -6.93 -3.01
C TYR A 149 18.55 -5.83 -4.08
N THR A 150 17.45 -5.85 -4.86
CA THR A 150 17.13 -4.75 -5.77
C THR A 150 15.62 -4.44 -5.69
N ALA A 151 15.25 -3.25 -6.15
CA ALA A 151 13.84 -2.85 -6.29
C ALA A 151 13.72 -1.99 -7.55
N GLY A 152 12.63 -2.19 -8.29
CA GLY A 152 12.38 -1.45 -9.53
C GLY A 152 10.92 -1.12 -9.71
N VAL A 153 10.66 -0.17 -10.63
CA VAL A 153 9.31 0.24 -11.03
C VAL A 153 9.23 0.12 -12.55
N GLY A 154 8.30 -0.72 -13.01
CA GLY A 154 8.10 -0.92 -14.45
C GLY A 154 9.33 -1.47 -15.14
N THR A 155 9.55 -1.01 -16.36
CA THR A 155 10.70 -1.43 -17.16
C THR A 155 11.84 -0.41 -17.17
N ALA A 156 11.70 0.67 -16.38
CA ALA A 156 12.66 1.78 -16.41
C ALA A 156 13.93 1.50 -15.60
N GLY A 157 14.07 0.30 -15.05
CA GLY A 157 15.25 -0.10 -14.31
C GLY A 157 15.08 0.08 -12.80
N ASN A 158 16.10 -0.34 -12.09
CA ASN A 158 16.04 -0.36 -10.63
C ASN A 158 16.09 1.05 -10.03
N VAL A 159 15.25 1.27 -9.04
CA VAL A 159 15.32 2.47 -8.18
C VAL A 159 16.23 2.19 -6.99
N LYS A 160 16.50 0.91 -6.70
CA LYS A 160 17.52 0.48 -5.75
C LYS A 160 18.32 -0.62 -6.43
N ALA A 161 19.56 -0.34 -6.76
CA ALA A 161 20.46 -1.33 -7.34
C ALA A 161 21.11 -2.17 -6.23
N ALA A 162 21.71 -3.28 -6.63
CA ALA A 162 22.39 -4.20 -5.70
C ALA A 162 23.50 -3.48 -4.95
N GLY A 163 23.45 -3.53 -3.63
CA GLY A 163 24.45 -2.91 -2.78
C GLY A 163 24.31 -1.40 -2.63
N GLU A 164 23.29 -0.80 -3.26
CA GLU A 164 23.10 0.65 -3.23
C GLU A 164 21.92 1.02 -2.33
N VAL A 165 21.87 2.30 -1.98
CA VAL A 165 20.71 2.84 -1.27
C VAL A 165 19.60 3.18 -2.27
N LEU A 166 18.39 3.33 -1.77
CA LEU A 166 17.23 3.68 -2.59
C LEU A 166 17.41 5.10 -3.17
N ASP A 167 17.19 5.23 -4.47
CA ASP A 167 17.13 6.53 -5.14
C ASP A 167 15.69 7.05 -5.05
N VAL A 168 15.43 7.92 -4.09
CA VAL A 168 14.10 8.45 -3.81
C VAL A 168 13.58 9.31 -4.97
N THR A 169 14.47 10.09 -5.59
CA THR A 169 14.07 10.94 -6.71
C THR A 169 13.63 10.11 -7.91
N LYS A 170 14.42 9.09 -8.23
CA LYS A 170 14.08 8.16 -9.33
C LYS A 170 12.79 7.42 -9.02
N THR A 171 12.60 7.00 -7.77
CA THR A 171 11.38 6.31 -7.33
C THR A 171 10.15 7.19 -7.58
N ALA A 172 10.19 8.43 -7.11
CA ALA A 172 9.08 9.35 -7.29
C ALA A 172 8.76 9.59 -8.77
N THR A 173 9.79 9.79 -9.58
CA THR A 173 9.61 10.02 -11.02
C THR A 173 9.02 8.80 -11.71
N GLN A 174 9.54 7.62 -11.46
CA GLN A 174 9.04 6.40 -12.11
C GLN A 174 7.62 6.06 -11.68
N CYS A 175 7.31 6.19 -10.39
CA CYS A 175 5.95 5.96 -9.89
C CYS A 175 4.95 6.93 -10.50
N GLN A 176 5.34 8.20 -10.66
CA GLN A 176 4.48 9.21 -11.25
C GLN A 176 4.24 8.92 -12.74
N THR A 177 5.29 8.51 -13.45
CA THR A 177 5.22 8.20 -14.89
C THR A 177 4.23 7.06 -15.16
N GLY A 178 4.20 6.05 -14.30
CA GLY A 178 3.29 4.92 -14.44
C GLY A 178 1.84 5.22 -14.07
N GLY A 179 1.58 6.36 -13.46
CA GLY A 179 0.21 6.77 -13.10
C GLY A 179 -0.44 5.80 -12.13
N ASN A 180 -1.59 5.26 -12.52
CA ASN A 180 -2.33 4.36 -11.65
C ASN A 180 -2.04 2.88 -11.92
N ASP A 181 -1.05 2.58 -12.76
CA ASP A 181 -0.76 1.20 -13.16
C ASP A 181 0.75 0.94 -13.12
N ASN A 182 1.32 1.05 -11.93
CA ASN A 182 2.73 0.74 -11.75
C ASN A 182 2.93 -0.74 -11.42
N THR A 183 4.01 -1.31 -11.95
CA THR A 183 4.47 -2.65 -11.60
C THR A 183 5.71 -2.51 -10.73
N LEU A 184 5.63 -2.98 -9.49
CA LEU A 184 6.77 -2.97 -8.56
C LEU A 184 7.43 -4.34 -8.58
N ILE A 185 8.75 -4.37 -8.67
CA ILE A 185 9.52 -5.62 -8.70
C ILE A 185 10.58 -5.56 -7.61
N PHE A 186 10.51 -6.52 -6.69
CA PHE A 186 11.47 -6.64 -5.60
C PHE A 186 12.24 -7.94 -5.77
N THR A 187 13.56 -7.88 -5.76
CA THR A 187 14.43 -9.07 -5.86
C THR A 187 15.08 -9.34 -4.51
N SER A 188 15.00 -10.57 -4.07
CA SER A 188 15.63 -11.02 -2.81
C SER A 188 16.62 -12.15 -3.08
N ILE A 189 17.66 -12.22 -2.25
CA ILE A 189 18.65 -13.29 -2.27
C ILE A 189 18.64 -14.02 -0.94
#